data_c9ad961d25efbda330ef9069530ab946
#
_entry.id   c9ad961d25efbda330ef9069530ab946
#
_cell.length_a   1.000
_cell.length_b   1.000
_cell.length_c   1.000
_cell.angle_alpha   90.00
_cell.angle_beta   90.00
_cell.angle_gamma   90.00
#
_symmetry.space_group_name_H-M   'P 1'
#
loop_
_entity.id
_entity.type
_entity.pdbx_description
1 polymer ?
#
loop_
_entity_poly.entity_id
_entity_poly.type
_entity_poly.pdbx_seq_one_letter_code
_entity_poly.pdbx_strand_id
1 'polypeptide(L)'
;MLKILRDTCNSAFWVQVEDRRKTPRRPIETENQTTGTIMSLHTPDLTKFPPRSARVRLGGYAILPRCLDKGRATLAGKNGEYHYACPLDQGFLEFVGIDSEALKKELGKNDTEVLAWITANAKHKRTTPEIIAWTYWQEKRSPDNPDSREYFNGMHKAAGPTRTDISTWFDVLDLDDYVTFGGKA
;
A
#
# COMPACT_ATOMS: atom_id res chain seq x y z
N MET A 1 19.14 -15.07 -9.49
CA MET A 1 17.71 -15.10 -9.13
C MET A 1 17.61 -15.26 -7.62
N LEU A 2 17.44 -14.15 -6.89
CA LEU A 2 17.47 -14.12 -5.43
C LEU A 2 16.04 -14.13 -4.91
N LYS A 3 15.61 -15.24 -4.29
CA LYS A 3 14.38 -15.29 -3.48
C LYS A 3 14.66 -14.59 -2.16
N ILE A 4 14.10 -13.41 -1.98
CA ILE A 4 14.22 -12.66 -0.73
C ILE A 4 12.92 -12.77 0.04
N LEU A 5 12.97 -13.40 1.20
CA LEU A 5 11.90 -13.46 2.20
C LEU A 5 11.71 -12.08 2.81
N ARG A 6 10.48 -11.56 2.78
CA ARG A 6 10.11 -10.20 3.22
C ARG A 6 9.54 -10.24 4.64
N ASP A 7 10.38 -10.29 5.64
CA ASP A 7 9.95 -10.21 7.04
C ASP A 7 10.73 -9.17 7.84
N THR A 8 10.00 -8.43 8.65
CA THR A 8 10.32 -7.50 9.76
C THR A 8 10.50 -6.01 9.47
N CYS A 9 9.78 -5.18 10.21
CA CYS A 9 10.10 -3.81 10.57
C CYS A 9 9.25 -3.22 11.70
N ASN A 10 9.86 -2.52 12.64
CA ASN A 10 9.18 -1.70 13.65
C ASN A 10 9.96 -0.42 14.05
N SER A 11 9.22 0.64 14.34
CA SER A 11 9.40 1.94 15.09
C SER A 11 10.09 3.16 14.46
N ALA A 12 9.69 4.25 14.76
CA ALA A 12 9.16 5.61 14.64
C ALA A 12 10.17 6.81 14.52
N PHE A 13 9.78 7.94 13.83
CA PHE A 13 10.02 9.34 14.26
C PHE A 13 9.36 10.45 13.36
N TRP A 14 9.17 11.69 13.86
CA TRP A 14 8.43 12.83 13.30
C TRP A 14 9.27 14.06 12.90
N VAL A 15 8.84 14.89 11.93
CA VAL A 15 9.18 16.34 11.77
C VAL A 15 8.18 17.09 10.85
N GLN A 16 8.08 18.43 11.00
CA GLN A 16 7.10 19.41 10.52
C GLN A 16 7.22 19.82 9.04
N VAL A 17 6.13 20.32 8.45
CA VAL A 17 6.04 20.84 7.07
C VAL A 17 5.27 22.17 7.00
N GLU A 18 5.79 23.11 6.19
CA GLU A 18 5.21 24.42 5.87
C GLU A 18 4.24 24.44 4.67
N ASP A 19 3.33 25.42 4.70
CA ASP A 19 2.17 25.68 3.86
C ASP A 19 2.51 26.45 2.55
N ARG A 20 1.96 26.00 1.39
CA ARG A 20 1.87 26.84 0.18
C ARG A 20 0.48 26.83 -0.40
N ARG A 21 -0.21 27.96 -0.33
CA ARG A 21 -1.54 28.22 -0.91
C ARG A 21 -1.48 28.97 -2.23
N LYS A 22 -2.43 28.63 -3.10
CA LYS A 22 -3.28 29.38 -4.03
C LYS A 22 -3.01 29.24 -5.51
N THR A 23 -3.94 28.53 -6.14
CA THR A 23 -4.40 28.80 -7.50
C THR A 23 -5.94 28.68 -7.57
N PRO A 24 -6.67 29.52 -8.35
CA PRO A 24 -8.14 29.53 -8.34
C PRO A 24 -8.73 28.34 -9.13
N ARG A 25 -9.77 27.75 -8.57
CA ARG A 25 -10.52 26.62 -9.16
C ARG A 25 -11.51 27.13 -10.22
N ARG A 26 -11.56 26.46 -11.38
CA ARG A 26 -12.66 26.62 -12.35
C ARG A 26 -13.93 25.94 -11.81
N PRO A 27 -15.13 26.45 -12.15
CA PRO A 27 -16.39 25.80 -11.76
C PRO A 27 -16.53 24.43 -12.41
N ILE A 28 -16.99 23.45 -11.63
CA ILE A 28 -17.34 22.11 -12.11
C ILE A 28 -18.82 22.17 -12.51
N GLU A 29 -19.10 21.98 -13.79
CA GLU A 29 -20.46 21.74 -14.28
C GLU A 29 -20.90 20.35 -13.83
N THR A 30 -22.00 20.30 -13.08
CA THR A 30 -22.62 19.06 -12.61
C THR A 30 -23.50 18.49 -13.73
N GLU A 31 -22.97 17.58 -14.53
CA GLU A 31 -23.82 16.67 -15.30
C GLU A 31 -24.26 15.48 -14.43
N ASN A 32 -25.54 15.49 -14.14
CA ASN A 32 -26.25 14.38 -13.51
C ASN A 32 -26.43 13.26 -14.56
N GLN A 33 -25.48 12.31 -14.62
CA GLN A 33 -25.70 11.06 -15.34
C GLN A 33 -25.76 9.92 -14.33
N THR A 34 -26.98 9.57 -13.95
CA THR A 34 -27.31 8.34 -13.25
C THR A 34 -27.21 7.16 -14.24
N THR A 35 -26.00 6.72 -14.53
CA THR A 35 -25.77 5.42 -15.12
C THR A 35 -25.02 4.58 -14.08
N GLY A 36 -25.70 3.60 -13.51
CA GLY A 36 -25.10 2.62 -12.60
C GLY A 36 -24.00 1.85 -13.31
N THR A 37 -22.79 2.41 -13.31
CA THR A 37 -21.59 1.70 -13.73
C THR A 37 -21.36 0.59 -12.70
N ILE A 38 -21.65 -0.64 -13.10
CA ILE A 38 -21.17 -1.82 -12.38
C ILE A 38 -19.64 -1.70 -12.40
N MET A 39 -19.05 -1.23 -11.31
CA MET A 39 -17.60 -1.19 -11.16
C MET A 39 -17.11 -2.64 -11.16
N SER A 40 -16.51 -3.06 -12.27
CA SER A 40 -15.94 -4.40 -12.39
C SER A 40 -14.92 -4.60 -11.27
N LEU A 41 -14.97 -5.75 -10.62
CA LEU A 41 -13.98 -6.14 -9.62
C LEU A 41 -12.59 -6.11 -10.26
N HIS A 42 -11.71 -5.27 -9.72
CA HIS A 42 -10.31 -5.23 -10.16
C HIS A 42 -9.57 -6.44 -9.59
N THR A 43 -9.24 -7.39 -10.46
CA THR A 43 -8.41 -8.56 -10.13
C THR A 43 -7.10 -8.45 -10.91
N PRO A 44 -6.04 -7.90 -10.31
CA PRO A 44 -4.78 -7.68 -11.02
C PRO A 44 -4.04 -8.99 -11.28
N ASP A 45 -3.34 -9.06 -12.41
CA ASP A 45 -2.40 -10.11 -12.73
C ASP A 45 -0.97 -9.65 -12.34
N LEU A 46 -0.56 -9.99 -11.11
CA LEU A 46 0.72 -9.58 -10.54
C LEU A 46 1.92 -10.37 -11.11
N THR A 47 1.69 -11.24 -12.08
CA THR A 47 2.76 -11.82 -12.90
C THR A 47 3.17 -10.87 -14.04
N LYS A 48 2.35 -9.85 -14.34
CA LYS A 48 2.53 -8.92 -15.47
C LYS A 48 2.70 -7.48 -15.05
N PHE A 49 2.11 -7.09 -13.92
CA PHE A 49 2.10 -5.73 -13.41
C PHE A 49 2.27 -5.74 -11.89
N PRO A 50 2.89 -4.71 -11.30
CA PRO A 50 2.95 -4.61 -9.84
C PRO A 50 1.56 -4.35 -9.25
N PRO A 51 1.34 -4.67 -7.98
CA PRO A 51 0.18 -4.17 -7.26
C PRO A 51 0.27 -2.64 -7.14
N ARG A 52 -0.82 -1.97 -6.81
CA ARG A 52 -0.81 -0.54 -6.53
C ARG A 52 0.29 -0.19 -5.53
N SER A 53 0.93 0.97 -5.73
CA SER A 53 1.94 1.47 -4.77
C SER A 53 1.37 1.48 -3.35
N ALA A 54 2.22 1.22 -2.37
CA ALA A 54 1.86 1.29 -0.96
C ALA A 54 1.39 2.71 -0.54
N ARG A 55 1.72 3.74 -1.34
CA ARG A 55 1.31 5.14 -1.13
C ARG A 55 -0.13 5.42 -1.57
N VAL A 56 -0.72 4.58 -2.43
CA VAL A 56 -2.12 4.75 -2.84
C VAL A 56 -3.02 4.54 -1.63
N ARG A 57 -4.01 5.41 -1.48
CA ARG A 57 -4.88 5.43 -0.30
C ARG A 57 -6.31 5.05 -0.64
N LEU A 58 -6.93 4.30 0.27
CA LEU A 58 -8.36 3.98 0.24
C LEU A 58 -8.94 4.30 1.62
N GLY A 59 -9.93 5.17 1.69
CA GLY A 59 -10.45 5.66 2.98
C GLY A 59 -9.41 6.37 3.85
N GLY A 60 -8.35 6.91 3.24
CA GLY A 60 -7.22 7.51 3.92
C GLY A 60 -6.09 6.54 4.31
N TYR A 61 -6.33 5.24 4.29
CA TYR A 61 -5.32 4.22 4.62
C TYR A 61 -4.35 4.00 3.47
N ALA A 62 -3.05 4.21 3.69
CA ALA A 62 -1.98 3.68 2.86
C ALA A 62 -1.92 2.14 3.00
N ILE A 63 -1.18 1.46 2.13
CA ILE A 63 -1.01 -0.01 2.12
C ILE A 63 -2.29 -0.75 1.71
N LEU A 64 -3.47 -0.33 2.16
CA LEU A 64 -4.72 -1.06 1.96
C LEU A 64 -4.99 -1.42 0.48
N PRO A 65 -4.90 -0.50 -0.51
CA PRO A 65 -5.10 -0.88 -1.91
C PRO A 65 -4.12 -1.95 -2.39
N ARG A 66 -2.85 -1.89 -1.98
CA ARG A 66 -1.83 -2.90 -2.30
C ARG A 66 -2.15 -4.26 -1.67
N CYS A 67 -2.59 -4.26 -0.43
CA CYS A 67 -3.04 -5.46 0.28
C CYS A 67 -4.21 -6.13 -0.44
N LEU A 68 -5.23 -5.36 -0.87
CA LEU A 68 -6.37 -5.87 -1.63
C LEU A 68 -5.94 -6.46 -2.98
N ASP A 69 -5.06 -5.79 -3.71
CA ASP A 69 -4.53 -6.29 -4.99
C ASP A 69 -3.81 -7.62 -4.83
N LYS A 70 -2.92 -7.74 -3.84
CA LYS A 70 -2.22 -8.99 -3.55
C LYS A 70 -3.17 -10.11 -3.14
N GLY A 71 -4.14 -9.81 -2.29
CA GLY A 71 -5.13 -10.77 -1.87
C GLY A 71 -5.99 -11.29 -3.02
N ARG A 72 -6.49 -10.40 -3.87
CA ARG A 72 -7.27 -10.78 -5.07
C ARG A 72 -6.45 -11.59 -6.06
N ALA A 73 -5.21 -11.19 -6.30
CA ALA A 73 -4.29 -11.93 -7.16
C ALA A 73 -3.99 -13.32 -6.59
N THR A 74 -3.83 -13.44 -5.27
CA THR A 74 -3.63 -14.73 -4.59
C THR A 74 -4.85 -15.64 -4.78
N LEU A 75 -6.07 -15.13 -4.62
CA LEU A 75 -7.29 -15.90 -4.86
C LEU A 75 -7.44 -16.35 -6.33
N ALA A 76 -6.90 -15.57 -7.26
CA ALA A 76 -6.91 -15.88 -8.69
C ALA A 76 -5.72 -16.73 -9.16
N GLY A 77 -4.77 -17.08 -8.29
CA GLY A 77 -3.53 -17.77 -8.67
C GLY A 77 -2.60 -16.94 -9.56
N LYS A 78 -2.66 -15.59 -9.44
CA LYS A 78 -1.93 -14.61 -10.25
C LYS A 78 -1.06 -13.67 -9.42
N ASN A 79 -0.67 -14.09 -8.23
CA ASN A 79 0.09 -13.25 -7.29
C ASN A 79 1.58 -13.12 -7.63
N GLY A 80 2.12 -13.91 -8.57
CA GLY A 80 3.55 -13.89 -8.87
C GLY A 80 4.40 -14.11 -7.61
N GLU A 81 5.33 -13.21 -7.35
CA GLU A 81 6.18 -13.24 -6.15
C GLU A 81 5.61 -12.46 -4.96
N TYR A 82 4.43 -11.86 -5.13
CA TYR A 82 3.78 -11.11 -4.07
C TYR A 82 3.01 -12.01 -3.11
N HIS A 83 3.10 -11.68 -1.82
CA HIS A 83 2.43 -12.42 -0.76
C HIS A 83 1.37 -11.56 -0.08
N TYR A 84 0.15 -12.09 0.00
CA TYR A 84 -0.91 -11.52 0.81
C TYR A 84 -0.59 -11.71 2.31
N ALA A 85 -1.03 -10.78 3.14
CA ALA A 85 -0.79 -10.76 4.58
C ALA A 85 0.72 -10.77 4.96
N CYS A 86 1.60 -10.22 4.09
CA CYS A 86 3.00 -10.01 4.40
C CYS A 86 3.17 -8.99 5.56
N PRO A 87 4.36 -8.83 6.15
CA PRO A 87 4.56 -7.91 7.29
C PRO A 87 4.08 -6.48 7.06
N LEU A 88 4.17 -5.98 5.83
CA LEU A 88 3.61 -4.67 5.48
C LEU A 88 2.08 -4.65 5.61
N ASP A 89 1.40 -5.69 5.13
CA ASP A 89 -0.05 -5.82 5.25
C ASP A 89 -0.47 -6.03 6.71
N GLN A 90 0.32 -6.79 7.49
CA GLN A 90 0.08 -7.00 8.91
C GLN A 90 0.06 -5.67 9.68
N GLY A 91 0.96 -4.73 9.35
CA GLY A 91 0.94 -3.40 9.94
C GLY A 91 -0.41 -2.66 9.76
N PHE A 92 -1.08 -2.84 8.61
CA PHE A 92 -2.44 -2.33 8.40
C PHE A 92 -3.49 -3.14 9.18
N LEU A 93 -3.42 -4.47 9.08
CA LEU A 93 -4.39 -5.38 9.73
C LEU A 93 -4.40 -5.21 11.25
N GLU A 94 -3.23 -5.08 11.86
CA GLU A 94 -3.06 -4.80 13.29
C GLU A 94 -3.59 -3.42 13.67
N PHE A 95 -3.30 -2.40 12.85
CA PHE A 95 -3.77 -1.04 13.11
C PHE A 95 -5.29 -0.97 13.20
N VAL A 96 -6.02 -1.69 12.35
CA VAL A 96 -7.48 -1.75 12.38
C VAL A 96 -8.04 -2.91 13.23
N GLY A 97 -7.20 -3.86 13.62
CA GLY A 97 -7.57 -5.05 14.39
C GLY A 97 -8.47 -6.01 13.61
N ILE A 98 -8.11 -6.28 12.35
CA ILE A 98 -8.80 -7.24 11.46
C ILE A 98 -7.89 -8.42 11.19
N ASP A 99 -8.47 -9.61 11.26
CA ASP A 99 -7.80 -10.86 10.87
C ASP A 99 -7.67 -10.96 9.34
N SER A 100 -6.52 -11.45 8.86
CA SER A 100 -6.23 -11.54 7.43
C SER A 100 -7.16 -12.50 6.68
N GLU A 101 -7.55 -13.63 7.27
CA GLU A 101 -8.46 -14.58 6.65
C GLU A 101 -9.91 -14.07 6.66
N ALA A 102 -10.28 -13.24 7.65
CA ALA A 102 -11.55 -12.54 7.64
C ALA A 102 -11.61 -11.52 6.49
N LEU A 103 -10.56 -10.70 6.30
CA LEU A 103 -10.49 -9.77 5.18
C LEU A 103 -10.48 -10.49 3.83
N LYS A 104 -9.77 -11.63 3.74
CA LYS A 104 -9.65 -12.42 2.51
C LYS A 104 -11.01 -12.88 1.95
N LYS A 105 -11.97 -13.18 2.82
CA LYS A 105 -13.35 -13.56 2.43
C LYS A 105 -14.11 -12.42 1.75
N GLU A 106 -13.70 -11.19 1.99
CA GLU A 106 -14.35 -9.98 1.47
C GLU A 106 -13.75 -9.50 0.13
N LEU A 107 -12.63 -10.07 -0.30
CA LEU A 107 -11.88 -9.62 -1.49
C LEU A 107 -12.63 -9.81 -2.82
N GLY A 108 -13.71 -10.58 -2.83
CA GLY A 108 -14.64 -10.66 -3.97
C GLY A 108 -15.51 -9.41 -4.17
N LYS A 109 -15.46 -8.45 -3.24
CA LYS A 109 -16.18 -7.17 -3.31
C LYS A 109 -15.29 -6.07 -3.91
N ASN A 110 -15.91 -4.98 -4.37
CA ASN A 110 -15.14 -3.81 -4.83
C ASN A 110 -14.47 -3.06 -3.64
N ASP A 111 -13.56 -2.15 -3.95
CA ASP A 111 -12.78 -1.43 -2.93
C ASP A 111 -13.65 -0.66 -1.92
N THR A 112 -14.73 -0.04 -2.40
CA THR A 112 -15.66 0.73 -1.54
C THR A 112 -16.41 -0.16 -0.58
N GLU A 113 -16.88 -1.32 -1.05
CA GLU A 113 -17.57 -2.31 -0.24
C GLU A 113 -16.64 -2.94 0.80
N VAL A 114 -15.39 -3.25 0.41
CA VAL A 114 -14.38 -3.76 1.34
C VAL A 114 -14.06 -2.71 2.40
N LEU A 115 -13.89 -1.44 2.02
CA LEU A 115 -13.67 -0.36 2.98
C LEU A 115 -14.84 -0.20 3.95
N ALA A 116 -16.07 -0.28 3.46
CA ALA A 116 -17.26 -0.22 4.31
C ALA A 116 -17.28 -1.40 5.30
N TRP A 117 -16.96 -2.61 4.83
CA TRP A 117 -16.85 -3.79 5.69
C TRP A 117 -15.74 -3.62 6.75
N ILE A 118 -14.56 -3.12 6.37
CA ILE A 118 -13.46 -2.81 7.32
C ILE A 118 -13.96 -1.83 8.38
N THR A 119 -14.60 -0.73 7.97
CA THR A 119 -15.14 0.28 8.88
C THR A 119 -16.14 -0.31 9.87
N ALA A 120 -17.00 -1.24 9.42
CA ALA A 120 -17.99 -1.89 10.25
C ALA A 120 -17.39 -2.91 11.23
N ASN A 121 -16.36 -3.69 10.80
CA ASN A 121 -15.88 -4.87 11.52
C ASN A 121 -14.54 -4.66 12.23
N ALA A 122 -13.82 -3.55 12.00
CA ALA A 122 -12.57 -3.24 12.69
C ALA A 122 -12.74 -3.23 14.21
N LYS A 123 -11.87 -3.95 14.93
CA LYS A 123 -11.83 -3.96 16.40
C LYS A 123 -11.38 -2.59 16.93
N HIS A 124 -10.46 -1.96 16.22
CA HIS A 124 -9.95 -0.62 16.54
C HIS A 124 -10.61 0.40 15.62
N LYS A 125 -11.67 1.05 16.12
CA LYS A 125 -12.32 2.15 15.41
C LYS A 125 -11.39 3.36 15.38
N ARG A 126 -10.87 3.68 14.19
CA ARG A 126 -9.93 4.79 14.01
C ARG A 126 -10.64 6.03 13.54
N THR A 127 -10.28 7.15 14.13
CA THR A 127 -10.71 8.48 13.69
C THR A 127 -9.92 8.92 12.45
N THR A 128 -10.45 9.85 11.68
CA THR A 128 -9.75 10.40 10.51
C THR A 128 -8.36 10.94 10.85
N PRO A 129 -8.13 11.70 11.94
CA PRO A 129 -6.79 12.12 12.34
C PRO A 129 -5.84 10.96 12.64
N GLU A 130 -6.30 9.90 13.30
CA GLU A 130 -5.46 8.71 13.56
C GLU A 130 -5.06 8.00 12.27
N ILE A 131 -5.99 7.86 11.32
CA ILE A 131 -5.73 7.28 10.00
C ILE A 131 -4.69 8.10 9.24
N ILE A 132 -4.83 9.44 9.23
CA ILE A 132 -3.89 10.35 8.58
C ILE A 132 -2.50 10.23 9.23
N ALA A 133 -2.44 10.27 10.56
CA ALA A 133 -1.19 10.18 11.30
C ALA A 133 -0.47 8.85 11.06
N TRP A 134 -1.21 7.73 11.12
CA TRP A 134 -0.66 6.40 10.85
C TRP A 134 -0.16 6.25 9.41
N THR A 135 -0.95 6.70 8.43
CA THR A 135 -0.56 6.66 7.02
C THR A 135 0.70 7.49 6.77
N TYR A 136 0.77 8.70 7.32
CA TYR A 136 1.95 9.55 7.20
C TYR A 136 3.19 8.89 7.84
N TRP A 137 3.03 8.30 9.02
CA TRP A 137 4.10 7.55 9.67
C TRP A 137 4.58 6.38 8.80
N GLN A 138 3.68 5.59 8.22
CA GLN A 138 4.05 4.50 7.32
C GLN A 138 4.85 4.99 6.09
N GLU A 139 4.47 6.12 5.51
CA GLU A 139 5.17 6.72 4.36
C GLU A 139 6.58 7.18 4.70
N LYS A 140 6.86 7.49 5.97
CA LYS A 140 8.15 7.99 6.44
C LYS A 140 9.04 6.94 7.08
N ARG A 141 8.53 5.74 7.27
CA ARG A 141 9.33 4.66 7.87
C ARG A 141 10.54 4.32 7.03
N SER A 142 11.67 4.24 7.70
CA SER A 142 12.94 3.74 7.18
C SER A 142 13.48 2.63 8.09
N PRO A 143 14.50 1.89 7.69
CA PRO A 143 15.13 0.89 8.56
C PRO A 143 15.63 1.51 9.86
N ASP A 144 15.34 0.88 10.99
CA ASP A 144 15.57 1.38 12.35
C ASP A 144 16.49 0.49 13.21
N ASN A 145 16.93 -0.65 12.65
CA ASN A 145 17.88 -1.56 13.27
C ASN A 145 18.86 -2.12 12.23
N PRO A 146 20.01 -2.72 12.64
CA PRO A 146 21.01 -3.23 11.73
C PRO A 146 20.47 -4.21 10.69
N ASP A 147 19.67 -5.19 11.11
CA ASP A 147 19.16 -6.26 10.24
C ASP A 147 18.21 -5.69 9.17
N SER A 148 17.30 -4.81 9.57
CA SER A 148 16.39 -4.13 8.65
C SER A 148 17.14 -3.20 7.69
N ARG A 149 18.24 -2.59 8.15
CA ARG A 149 19.12 -1.75 7.32
C ARG A 149 19.86 -2.59 6.28
N GLU A 150 20.42 -3.74 6.67
CA GLU A 150 21.10 -4.65 5.75
C GLU A 150 20.12 -5.15 4.67
N TYR A 151 18.94 -5.58 5.07
CA TYR A 151 17.88 -6.01 4.15
C TYR A 151 17.48 -4.90 3.15
N PHE A 152 17.23 -3.69 3.65
CA PHE A 152 16.92 -2.52 2.83
C PHE A 152 18.03 -2.23 1.81
N ASN A 153 19.28 -2.21 2.28
CA ASN A 153 20.44 -1.94 1.42
C ASN A 153 20.59 -3.03 0.35
N GLY A 154 20.28 -4.28 0.68
CA GLY A 154 20.26 -5.39 -0.28
C GLY A 154 19.24 -5.18 -1.39
N MET A 155 18.00 -4.82 -1.05
CA MET A 155 16.95 -4.47 -2.02
C MET A 155 17.33 -3.27 -2.88
N HIS A 156 17.78 -2.19 -2.25
CA HIS A 156 18.18 -0.98 -2.95
C HIS A 156 19.34 -1.25 -3.94
N LYS A 157 20.36 -1.99 -3.51
CA LYS A 157 21.48 -2.38 -4.36
C LYS A 157 21.05 -3.24 -5.55
N ALA A 158 20.06 -4.11 -5.37
CA ALA A 158 19.54 -4.96 -6.44
C ALA A 158 18.69 -4.19 -7.45
N ALA A 159 17.87 -3.24 -6.98
CA ALA A 159 16.91 -2.53 -7.81
C ALA A 159 17.49 -1.28 -8.49
N GLY A 160 18.30 -0.48 -7.79
CA GLY A 160 18.83 0.76 -8.35
C GLY A 160 19.97 1.36 -7.52
N PRO A 161 21.17 0.81 -7.59
CA PRO A 161 22.30 1.19 -6.73
C PRO A 161 22.79 2.64 -6.92
N THR A 162 22.39 3.28 -8.02
CA THR A 162 22.76 4.67 -8.35
C THR A 162 21.78 5.70 -7.83
N ARG A 163 20.59 5.26 -7.37
CA ARG A 163 19.54 6.14 -6.83
C ARG A 163 19.88 6.54 -5.40
N THR A 164 20.08 7.82 -5.17
CA THR A 164 20.43 8.39 -3.84
C THR A 164 19.20 8.91 -3.06
N ASP A 165 18.06 8.92 -3.70
CA ASP A 165 16.77 9.42 -3.17
C ASP A 165 15.92 8.34 -2.48
N ILE A 166 16.39 7.09 -2.44
CA ILE A 166 15.70 5.95 -1.82
C ILE A 166 16.03 5.90 -0.33
N SER A 167 15.08 6.26 0.51
CA SER A 167 15.30 6.40 1.96
C SER A 167 14.26 5.71 2.83
N THR A 168 13.04 5.50 2.32
CA THR A 168 11.94 4.87 3.04
C THR A 168 11.60 3.49 2.48
N TRP A 169 10.86 2.68 3.28
CA TRP A 169 10.36 1.38 2.81
C TRP A 169 9.47 1.51 1.58
N PHE A 170 8.68 2.58 1.48
CA PHE A 170 7.84 2.78 0.30
C PHE A 170 8.67 3.16 -0.94
N ASP A 171 9.76 3.91 -0.76
CA ASP A 171 10.66 4.23 -1.88
C ASP A 171 11.27 2.97 -2.48
N VAL A 172 11.82 2.09 -1.62
CA VAL A 172 12.47 0.87 -2.10
C VAL A 172 11.47 -0.12 -2.71
N LEU A 173 10.24 -0.19 -2.19
CA LEU A 173 9.18 -1.02 -2.76
C LEU A 173 8.75 -0.51 -4.14
N ASP A 174 8.52 0.79 -4.29
CA ASP A 174 8.14 1.39 -5.57
C ASP A 174 9.27 1.24 -6.61
N LEU A 175 10.53 1.35 -6.19
CA LEU A 175 11.69 1.12 -7.05
C LEU A 175 11.80 -0.35 -7.48
N ASP A 176 11.66 -1.29 -6.56
CA ASP A 176 11.68 -2.73 -6.81
C ASP A 176 10.57 -3.15 -7.78
N ASP A 177 9.35 -2.66 -7.54
CA ASP A 177 8.21 -2.87 -8.44
C ASP A 177 8.50 -2.32 -9.86
N TYR A 178 9.04 -1.11 -9.96
CA TYR A 178 9.36 -0.48 -11.24
C TYR A 178 10.39 -1.29 -12.04
N VAL A 179 11.47 -1.72 -11.41
CA VAL A 179 12.54 -2.46 -12.07
C VAL A 179 12.13 -3.90 -12.41
N THR A 180 11.38 -4.55 -11.53
CA THR A 180 10.89 -5.92 -11.75
C THR A 180 10.04 -6.03 -13.02
N PHE A 181 9.31 -4.98 -13.37
CA PHE A 181 8.48 -4.95 -14.58
C PHE A 181 9.11 -4.19 -15.75
N GLY A 182 10.43 -4.14 -15.80
CA GLY A 182 11.19 -3.69 -16.97
C GLY A 182 11.58 -2.20 -16.98
N GLY A 183 11.32 -1.48 -15.89
CA GLY A 183 11.84 -0.14 -15.69
C GLY A 183 13.37 -0.13 -15.52
N LYS A 184 13.99 1.01 -15.82
CA LYS A 184 15.43 1.23 -15.64
C LYS A 184 15.62 2.34 -14.61
N ALA A 185 16.42 2.06 -13.56
CA ALA A 185 16.74 3.00 -12.49
C ALA A 185 18.22 3.34 -12.47
#